data_1ccdb7adf91801b08a20866cf524bc66
#
_entry.id   1ccdb7adf91801b08a20866cf524bc66
#
_cell.length_a   1.000
_cell.length_b   1.000
_cell.length_c   1.000
_cell.angle_alpha   90.00
_cell.angle_beta   90.00
_cell.angle_gamma   90.00
#
_symmetry.space_group_name_H-M   'P 1'
#
loop_
_entity.id
_entity.type
_entity.pdbx_description
1 polymer ?
#
loop_
_entity_poly.entity_id
_entity_poly.type
_entity_poly.pdbx_seq_one_letter_code
_entity_poly.pdbx_strand_id
1 'polypeptide(L)'
;MKGRGTKGNQLELKVKAKLENLAVIGDFITEAMKQLGIEQETFPVELAVDEACTNIIQHAYSGDSEKPIRILCSMSGNDLVIKIRDWGKPFDPDSVSPPDTESELSERKLGGLGVFLMRQMMDEVRYVFHARRYNELIMIKHLPQKD
;
A
#
# COMPACT_ATOMS: atom_id res chain seq x y z
N MET A 1 13.22 11.76 -7.51
CA MET A 1 12.40 12.94 -7.19
C MET A 1 10.98 12.50 -6.90
N LYS A 2 10.41 13.02 -5.84
CA LYS A 2 9.02 12.74 -5.50
C LYS A 2 8.10 13.79 -6.11
N GLY A 3 6.90 13.38 -6.53
CA GLY A 3 5.89 14.29 -7.03
C GLY A 3 4.58 14.06 -6.31
N ARG A 4 3.87 15.12 -6.03
CA ARG A 4 2.52 15.07 -5.46
C ARG A 4 1.58 15.78 -6.40
N GLY A 5 0.38 15.22 -6.54
CA GLY A 5 -0.65 15.82 -7.37
C GLY A 5 -2.03 15.61 -6.80
N THR A 6 -2.93 16.47 -7.19
CA THR A 6 -4.35 16.34 -6.87
C THR A 6 -5.14 16.38 -8.16
N LYS A 7 -6.04 15.44 -8.33
CA LYS A 7 -6.87 15.39 -9.52
C LYS A 7 -8.30 15.06 -9.08
N GLY A 8 -9.12 16.12 -8.94
CA GLY A 8 -10.43 15.98 -8.30
C GLY A 8 -10.23 15.58 -6.84
N ASN A 9 -10.81 14.45 -6.44
CA ASN A 9 -10.70 13.92 -5.08
C ASN A 9 -9.60 12.86 -4.96
N GLN A 10 -8.67 12.83 -5.90
CA GLN A 10 -7.57 11.87 -5.90
C GLN A 10 -6.26 12.54 -5.52
N LEU A 11 -5.59 11.93 -4.55
CA LEU A 11 -4.28 12.36 -4.10
C LEU A 11 -3.25 11.34 -4.59
N GLU A 12 -2.09 11.83 -5.02
CA GLU A 12 -1.09 10.97 -5.63
C GLU A 12 0.31 11.29 -5.12
N LEU A 13 1.10 10.24 -4.90
CA LEU A 13 2.51 10.34 -4.59
C LEU A 13 3.29 9.41 -5.50
N LYS A 14 4.40 9.88 -6.03
CA LYS A 14 5.35 9.06 -6.77
C LYS A 14 6.72 9.23 -6.16
N VAL A 15 7.33 8.13 -5.72
CA VAL A 15 8.67 8.13 -5.13
C VAL A 15 9.48 6.96 -5.66
N LYS A 16 10.79 7.04 -5.54
CA LYS A 16 11.66 5.90 -5.83
C LYS A 16 11.46 4.83 -4.77
N ALA A 17 11.56 3.57 -5.19
CA ALA A 17 11.34 2.42 -4.32
C ALA A 17 12.56 2.17 -3.42
N LYS A 18 12.75 3.01 -2.44
CA LYS A 18 13.85 2.95 -1.48
C LYS A 18 13.31 2.94 -0.07
N LEU A 19 13.94 2.15 0.81
CA LEU A 19 13.50 2.05 2.21
C LEU A 19 13.45 3.42 2.89
N GLU A 20 14.39 4.31 2.59
CA GLU A 20 14.39 5.66 3.14
C GLU A 20 13.12 6.46 2.78
N ASN A 21 12.44 6.10 1.70
CA ASN A 21 11.24 6.79 1.26
C ASN A 21 9.97 6.32 1.96
N LEU A 22 10.05 5.29 2.81
CA LEU A 22 8.91 4.86 3.60
C LEU A 22 8.41 5.98 4.51
N ALA A 23 9.31 6.81 5.03
CA ALA A 23 8.92 7.97 5.84
C ALA A 23 8.13 8.99 5.01
N VAL A 24 8.55 9.24 3.78
CA VAL A 24 7.84 10.14 2.86
C VAL A 24 6.44 9.60 2.57
N ILE A 25 6.34 8.30 2.37
CA ILE A 25 5.06 7.64 2.11
C ILE A 25 4.14 7.78 3.33
N GLY A 26 4.66 7.57 4.53
CA GLY A 26 3.89 7.74 5.76
C GLY A 26 3.35 9.14 5.92
N ASP A 27 4.19 10.15 5.66
CA ASP A 27 3.77 11.55 5.71
C ASP A 27 2.68 11.85 4.69
N PHE A 28 2.81 11.29 3.49
CA PHE A 28 1.80 11.43 2.46
C PHE A 28 0.45 10.86 2.91
N ILE A 29 0.45 9.66 3.49
CA ILE A 29 -0.79 9.03 3.96
C ILE A 29 -1.43 9.87 5.08
N THR A 30 -0.64 10.36 6.03
CA THR A 30 -1.15 11.21 7.10
C THR A 30 -1.85 12.44 6.52
N GLU A 31 -1.21 13.11 5.58
CA GLU A 31 -1.79 14.29 4.94
C GLU A 31 -3.01 13.94 4.09
N ALA A 32 -2.97 12.81 3.38
CA ALA A 32 -4.09 12.37 2.55
C ALA A 32 -5.34 12.09 3.41
N MET A 33 -5.17 11.40 4.54
CA MET A 33 -6.29 11.10 5.43
C MET A 33 -6.90 12.40 5.98
N LYS A 34 -6.06 13.38 6.28
CA LYS A 34 -6.52 14.68 6.73
C LYS A 34 -7.32 15.40 5.63
N GLN A 35 -6.78 15.44 4.41
CA GLN A 35 -7.45 16.12 3.30
C GLN A 35 -8.77 15.44 2.91
N LEU A 36 -8.85 14.13 3.06
CA LEU A 36 -10.07 13.39 2.77
C LEU A 36 -11.07 13.42 3.93
N GLY A 37 -10.70 14.04 5.06
CA GLY A 37 -11.60 14.19 6.20
C GLY A 37 -11.79 12.91 7.01
N ILE A 38 -10.81 12.02 6.97
CA ILE A 38 -10.88 10.72 7.65
C ILE A 38 -9.60 10.47 8.48
N GLU A 39 -9.18 11.47 9.24
CA GLU A 39 -7.96 11.40 10.04
C GLU A 39 -7.95 10.22 11.03
N GLN A 40 -9.12 9.80 11.50
CA GLN A 40 -9.25 8.67 12.41
C GLN A 40 -8.80 7.34 11.78
N GLU A 41 -8.70 7.29 10.46
CA GLU A 41 -8.26 6.09 9.75
C GLU A 41 -6.76 6.07 9.47
N THR A 42 -6.02 7.08 9.91
CA THR A 42 -4.60 7.23 9.58
C THR A 42 -3.76 6.01 10.00
N PHE A 43 -3.89 5.56 11.24
CA PHE A 43 -3.06 4.47 11.73
C PHE A 43 -3.23 3.17 10.95
N PRO A 44 -4.45 2.63 10.80
CA PRO A 44 -4.60 1.37 10.07
C PRO A 44 -4.21 1.49 8.59
N VAL A 45 -4.51 2.62 7.96
CA VAL A 45 -4.18 2.83 6.55
C VAL A 45 -2.67 2.97 6.37
N GLU A 46 -2.01 3.74 7.23
CA GLU A 46 -0.56 3.92 7.15
C GLU A 46 0.16 2.58 7.34
N LEU A 47 -0.30 1.77 8.30
CA LEU A 47 0.29 0.45 8.52
C LEU A 47 0.15 -0.44 7.29
N ALA A 48 -1.05 -0.47 6.69
CA ALA A 48 -1.28 -1.29 5.50
C ALA A 48 -0.41 -0.83 4.33
N VAL A 49 -0.32 0.47 4.10
CA VAL A 49 0.48 1.03 3.00
C VAL A 49 1.97 0.78 3.24
N ASP A 50 2.44 0.94 4.47
CA ASP A 50 3.84 0.69 4.82
C ASP A 50 4.21 -0.77 4.51
N GLU A 51 3.37 -1.71 4.90
CA GLU A 51 3.62 -3.13 4.63
C GLU A 51 3.60 -3.43 3.14
N ALA A 52 2.65 -2.83 2.42
CA ALA A 52 2.57 -3.01 0.96
C ALA A 52 3.82 -2.47 0.26
N CYS A 53 4.27 -1.28 0.63
CA CYS A 53 5.43 -0.66 0.01
C CYS A 53 6.72 -1.41 0.39
N THR A 54 6.82 -1.88 1.63
CA THR A 54 7.97 -2.69 2.05
C THR A 54 8.05 -3.98 1.22
N ASN A 55 6.91 -4.63 1.00
CA ASN A 55 6.86 -5.82 0.16
C ASN A 55 7.29 -5.52 -1.28
N ILE A 56 6.86 -4.39 -1.82
CA ILE A 56 7.26 -3.99 -3.17
C ILE A 56 8.77 -3.81 -3.25
N ILE A 57 9.35 -3.08 -2.29
CA ILE A 57 10.79 -2.83 -2.29
C ILE A 57 11.58 -4.13 -2.15
N GLN A 58 11.19 -4.97 -1.21
CA GLN A 58 11.94 -6.19 -0.90
C GLN A 58 11.73 -7.32 -1.90
N HIS A 59 10.54 -7.43 -2.47
CA HIS A 59 10.17 -8.56 -3.34
C HIS A 59 10.04 -8.18 -4.81
N ALA A 60 9.24 -7.17 -5.13
CA ALA A 60 9.06 -6.77 -6.52
C ALA A 60 10.34 -6.21 -7.13
N TYR A 61 11.07 -5.42 -6.36
CA TYR A 61 12.31 -4.79 -6.81
C TYR A 61 13.58 -5.42 -6.24
N SER A 62 13.46 -6.38 -5.33
CA SER A 62 14.60 -7.09 -4.72
C SER A 62 15.58 -6.15 -4.01
N GLY A 63 15.07 -5.14 -3.33
CA GLY A 63 15.83 -4.14 -2.61
C GLY A 63 15.62 -2.74 -3.18
N ASP A 64 16.39 -1.78 -2.68
CA ASP A 64 16.27 -0.39 -3.14
C ASP A 64 16.43 -0.30 -4.66
N SER A 65 15.57 0.50 -5.29
CA SER A 65 15.51 0.64 -6.73
C SER A 65 15.30 2.10 -7.12
N GLU A 66 15.81 2.48 -8.29
CA GLU A 66 15.51 3.78 -8.88
C GLU A 66 14.14 3.82 -9.53
N LYS A 67 13.50 2.65 -9.71
CA LYS A 67 12.15 2.57 -10.25
C LYS A 67 11.13 3.08 -9.24
N PRO A 68 9.99 3.60 -9.71
CA PRO A 68 9.04 4.25 -8.81
C PRO A 68 8.06 3.31 -8.14
N ILE A 69 7.52 3.81 -7.02
CA ILE A 69 6.25 3.36 -6.45
C ILE A 69 5.30 4.54 -6.62
N ARG A 70 4.10 4.26 -7.09
CA ARG A 70 3.07 5.28 -7.26
C ARG A 70 1.87 4.94 -6.39
N ILE A 71 1.44 5.89 -5.56
CA ILE A 71 0.35 5.69 -4.61
C ILE A 71 -0.76 6.68 -4.93
N LEU A 72 -1.98 6.17 -5.04
CA LEU A 72 -3.17 6.98 -5.32
C LEU A 72 -4.18 6.72 -4.21
N CYS A 73 -4.69 7.80 -3.61
CA CYS A 73 -5.72 7.74 -2.57
C CYS A 73 -6.94 8.51 -3.04
N SER A 74 -8.12 7.90 -2.94
CA SER A 74 -9.35 8.56 -3.34
C SER A 74 -10.52 8.02 -2.53
N MET A 75 -11.61 8.78 -2.52
CA MET A 75 -12.87 8.32 -1.97
C MET A 75 -13.82 7.97 -3.10
N SER A 76 -14.49 6.84 -2.96
CA SER A 76 -15.57 6.42 -3.86
C SER A 76 -16.81 6.17 -2.98
N GLY A 77 -17.70 7.17 -2.90
CA GLY A 77 -18.77 7.13 -1.92
C GLY A 77 -18.19 7.13 -0.52
N ASN A 78 -18.52 6.11 0.26
CA ASN A 78 -18.00 5.94 1.62
C ASN A 78 -16.79 5.01 1.69
N ASP A 79 -16.23 4.66 0.54
CA ASP A 79 -15.08 3.77 0.48
C ASP A 79 -13.80 4.55 0.24
N LEU A 80 -12.80 4.30 1.08
CA LEU A 80 -11.44 4.76 0.82
C LEU A 80 -10.79 3.74 -0.11
N VAL A 81 -10.29 4.21 -1.25
CA VAL A 81 -9.62 3.37 -2.23
C VAL A 81 -8.17 3.80 -2.32
N ILE A 82 -7.27 2.86 -2.09
CA ILE A 82 -5.83 3.09 -2.21
C ILE A 82 -5.29 2.15 -3.28
N LYS A 83 -4.61 2.73 -4.27
CA LYS A 83 -3.95 1.96 -5.32
C LYS A 83 -2.46 2.19 -5.24
N ILE A 84 -1.70 1.11 -5.27
CA ILE A 84 -0.25 1.18 -5.22
C ILE A 84 0.29 0.43 -6.44
N ARG A 85 1.04 1.14 -7.27
CA ARG A 85 1.58 0.61 -8.50
C ARG A 85 3.09 0.49 -8.45
N ASP A 86 3.59 -0.60 -9.01
CA ASP A 86 5.01 -0.81 -9.19
C ASP A 86 5.28 -1.47 -10.53
N TRP A 87 6.53 -1.42 -10.98
CA TRP A 87 6.96 -1.95 -12.26
C TRP A 87 8.02 -3.04 -12.08
N GLY A 88 7.98 -3.68 -10.91
CA GLY A 88 8.90 -4.75 -10.58
C GLY A 88 8.37 -6.13 -10.95
N LYS A 89 8.98 -7.13 -10.36
CA LYS A 89 8.55 -8.51 -10.53
C LYS A 89 7.17 -8.70 -9.90
N PRO A 90 6.24 -9.37 -10.60
CA PRO A 90 4.90 -9.60 -10.04
C PRO A 90 4.95 -10.31 -8.70
N PHE A 91 4.15 -9.82 -7.75
CA PHE A 91 3.99 -10.41 -6.42
C PHE A 91 2.50 -10.53 -6.13
N ASP A 92 2.03 -11.76 -5.91
CA ASP A 92 0.63 -12.04 -5.63
C ASP A 92 0.46 -12.32 -4.13
N PRO A 93 -0.25 -11.44 -3.39
CA PRO A 93 -0.51 -11.68 -1.97
C PRO A 93 -1.23 -13.00 -1.70
N ASP A 94 -2.06 -13.46 -2.63
CA ASP A 94 -2.81 -14.70 -2.46
C ASP A 94 -1.93 -15.94 -2.53
N SER A 95 -0.73 -15.82 -3.08
CA SER A 95 0.23 -16.93 -3.15
C SER A 95 1.04 -17.07 -1.85
N VAL A 96 0.91 -16.11 -0.93
CA VAL A 96 1.69 -16.10 0.30
C VAL A 96 0.93 -16.89 1.37
N SER A 97 1.63 -17.82 2.03
CA SER A 97 1.03 -18.57 3.13
C SER A 97 0.71 -17.67 4.30
N PRO A 98 -0.39 -17.91 5.03
CA PRO A 98 -0.67 -17.18 6.26
C PRO A 98 0.51 -17.28 7.24
N PRO A 99 0.73 -16.27 8.07
CA PRO A 99 1.82 -16.33 9.03
C PRO A 99 1.57 -17.42 10.06
N ASP A 100 2.62 -18.16 10.38
CA ASP A 100 2.59 -19.15 11.44
C ASP A 100 3.10 -18.44 12.71
N THR A 101 2.19 -18.15 13.62
CA THR A 101 2.53 -17.42 14.85
C THR A 101 3.38 -18.22 15.82
N GLU A 102 3.47 -19.52 15.62
CA GLU A 102 4.31 -20.39 16.45
C GLU A 102 5.74 -20.45 15.93
N SER A 103 5.97 -20.06 14.69
CA SER A 103 7.30 -20.05 14.09
C SER A 103 8.13 -18.89 14.60
N GLU A 104 9.44 -19.09 14.66
CA GLU A 104 10.38 -18.00 14.86
C GLU A 104 10.21 -16.96 13.75
N LEU A 105 10.38 -15.68 14.09
CA LEU A 105 10.26 -14.61 13.12
C LEU A 105 11.16 -14.79 11.92
N SER A 106 12.39 -15.30 12.18
CA SER A 106 13.36 -15.55 11.13
C SER A 106 12.97 -16.67 10.17
N GLU A 107 12.06 -17.54 10.57
CA GLU A 107 11.58 -18.65 9.76
C GLU A 107 10.34 -18.31 8.95
N ARG A 108 9.71 -17.18 9.23
CA ARG A 108 8.53 -16.75 8.50
C ARG A 108 8.92 -16.34 7.09
N LYS A 109 8.10 -16.76 6.13
CA LYS A 109 8.28 -16.32 4.76
C LYS A 109 8.11 -14.81 4.70
N LEU A 110 9.03 -14.14 4.01
CA LEU A 110 8.94 -12.70 3.80
C LEU A 110 7.62 -12.36 3.10
N GLY A 111 6.98 -11.28 3.55
CA GLY A 111 5.72 -10.82 2.99
C GLY A 111 4.49 -11.43 3.61
N GLY A 112 4.59 -12.61 4.26
CA GLY A 112 3.43 -13.29 4.83
C GLY A 112 2.75 -12.48 5.92
N LEU A 113 3.53 -11.96 6.87
CA LEU A 113 3.00 -11.14 7.94
C LEU A 113 2.46 -9.81 7.42
N GLY A 114 3.16 -9.19 6.45
CA GLY A 114 2.73 -7.94 5.85
C GLY A 114 1.39 -8.08 5.14
N VAL A 115 1.21 -9.14 4.35
CA VAL A 115 -0.05 -9.41 3.67
C VAL A 115 -1.17 -9.63 4.69
N PHE A 116 -0.87 -10.37 5.76
CA PHE A 116 -1.83 -10.59 6.84
C PHE A 116 -2.29 -9.27 7.45
N LEU A 117 -1.33 -8.37 7.77
CA LEU A 117 -1.63 -7.07 8.36
C LEU A 117 -2.45 -6.20 7.42
N MET A 118 -2.13 -6.20 6.11
CA MET A 118 -2.94 -5.46 5.14
C MET A 118 -4.39 -5.90 5.17
N ARG A 119 -4.63 -7.22 5.22
CA ARG A 119 -5.99 -7.76 5.24
C ARG A 119 -6.71 -7.51 6.56
N GLN A 120 -5.96 -7.35 7.67
CA GLN A 120 -6.56 -6.99 8.95
C GLN A 120 -6.97 -5.51 8.99
N MET A 121 -6.18 -4.65 8.37
CA MET A 121 -6.41 -3.21 8.42
C MET A 121 -7.38 -2.72 7.36
N MET A 122 -7.48 -3.43 6.23
CA MET A 122 -8.34 -3.04 5.11
C MET A 122 -9.44 -4.07 4.91
N ASP A 123 -10.56 -3.66 4.30
CA ASP A 123 -11.69 -4.55 4.08
C ASP A 123 -11.51 -5.40 2.83
N GLU A 124 -10.86 -4.87 1.80
CA GLU A 124 -10.55 -5.61 0.59
C GLU A 124 -9.12 -5.35 0.18
N VAL A 125 -8.45 -6.41 -0.26
CA VAL A 125 -7.10 -6.34 -0.80
C VAL A 125 -7.09 -7.15 -2.08
N ARG A 126 -6.86 -6.48 -3.21
CA ARG A 126 -6.84 -7.11 -4.53
C ARG A 126 -5.53 -6.80 -5.23
N TYR A 127 -4.98 -7.79 -5.91
CA TYR A 127 -3.76 -7.62 -6.66
C TYR A 127 -4.06 -7.85 -8.14
N VAL A 128 -3.75 -6.85 -8.97
CA VAL A 128 -4.06 -6.86 -10.39
C VAL A 128 -2.79 -6.72 -11.20
N PHE A 129 -2.58 -7.63 -12.13
CA PHE A 129 -1.46 -7.56 -13.05
C PHE A 129 -1.92 -6.94 -14.36
N HIS A 130 -1.35 -5.81 -14.72
CA HIS A 130 -1.54 -5.21 -16.03
C HIS A 130 -0.37 -5.64 -16.90
N ALA A 131 -0.52 -6.76 -17.61
CA ALA A 131 0.56 -7.38 -18.35
C ALA A 131 1.34 -6.37 -19.20
N ARG A 132 2.69 -6.38 -19.06
CA ARG A 132 3.63 -5.49 -19.75
C ARG A 132 3.49 -4.02 -19.40
N ARG A 133 2.76 -3.69 -18.33
CA ARG A 133 2.58 -2.32 -17.86
C ARG A 133 3.05 -2.19 -16.43
N TYR A 134 2.20 -2.53 -15.49
CA TYR A 134 2.51 -2.40 -14.07
C TYR A 134 1.72 -3.41 -13.25
N ASN A 135 2.18 -3.60 -12.03
CA ASN A 135 1.44 -4.33 -11.01
C ASN A 135 0.67 -3.33 -10.18
N GLU A 136 -0.53 -3.68 -9.77
CA GLU A 136 -1.37 -2.78 -8.98
C GLU A 136 -1.97 -3.52 -7.81
N LEU A 137 -1.75 -2.98 -6.62
CA LEU A 137 -2.41 -3.43 -5.40
C LEU A 137 -3.53 -2.45 -5.12
N ILE A 138 -4.75 -2.97 -4.96
CA ILE A 138 -5.92 -2.16 -4.64
C ILE A 138 -6.39 -2.55 -3.26
N MET A 139 -6.42 -1.58 -2.35
CA MET A 139 -6.91 -1.77 -0.99
C MET A 139 -8.11 -0.86 -0.77
N ILE A 140 -9.17 -1.43 -0.21
CA ILE A 140 -10.42 -0.70 0.02
C ILE A 140 -10.79 -0.80 1.48
N LYS A 141 -11.17 0.34 2.07
CA LYS A 141 -11.70 0.40 3.42
C LYS A 141 -13.08 1.01 3.37
N HIS A 142 -14.07 0.25 3.87
CA HIS A 142 -15.45 0.71 3.95
C HIS A 142 -15.60 1.56 5.21
N LEU A 143 -15.99 2.82 5.04
CA LEU A 143 -16.12 3.73 6.16
C LEU A 143 -17.60 3.90 6.54
N PRO A 144 -17.87 4.21 7.83
CA PRO A 144 -19.25 4.48 8.23
C PRO A 144 -19.81 5.67 7.45
N GLN A 145 -21.08 5.57 7.08
CA GLN A 145 -21.76 6.67 6.42
C GLN A 145 -21.88 7.84 7.40
N LYS A 146 -21.49 9.03 6.93
CA LYS A 146 -21.65 10.23 7.75
C LYS A 146 -23.10 10.71 7.64
N ASP A 147 -23.68 11.02 8.79
CA ASP A 147 -25.00 11.62 8.85
C ASP A 147 -24.96 13.10 8.47
#